data_c7a620c3b1c476c7af4696e6cad22d4b
#
_entry.id   c7a620c3b1c476c7af4696e6cad22d4b
#
_cell.length_a   1.000
_cell.length_b   1.000
_cell.length_c   1.000
_cell.angle_alpha   90.00
_cell.angle_beta   90.00
_cell.angle_gamma   90.00
#
_symmetry.space_group_name_H-M   'P 1'
#
loop_
_entity.id
_entity.type
_entity.pdbx_description
1 polymer ?
#
loop_
_entity_poly.entity_id
_entity_poly.type
_entity_poly.pdbx_seq_one_letter_code
_entity_poly.pdbx_strand_id
1 'polypeptide(L)'
;GEVTAEGLTRLPEVLEKEKPGLMILCHGGNDLLRRHDRRQTAQNLREMIRLGQERGIAVVVIAVPSLGLSLSPPPFYRETAAEMKVPIEEKILATVLSDGSLKSDYIHPNAAGYRRLAEAIADLLRKSGALE
;
A
#
# COMPACT_ATOMS: atom_id res chain seq x y z
N GLY A 1 -5.64 13.27 0.53
CA GLY A 1 -4.37 13.83 0.61
C GLY A 1 -3.50 13.51 1.82
N GLU A 2 -3.75 12.40 2.54
CA GLU A 2 -2.94 12.05 3.72
C GLU A 2 -1.54 11.58 3.29
N VAL A 3 -0.50 12.12 3.95
CA VAL A 3 0.88 11.63 3.79
C VAL A 3 1.18 10.60 4.88
N THR A 4 2.29 9.84 4.70
CA THR A 4 2.61 8.74 5.62
C THR A 4 2.83 9.20 7.07
N ALA A 5 3.39 10.38 7.28
CA ALA A 5 3.57 10.92 8.64
C ALA A 5 2.24 11.09 9.37
N GLU A 6 1.22 11.57 8.65
CA GLU A 6 -0.13 11.73 9.20
C GLU A 6 -0.79 10.38 9.45
N GLY A 7 -0.67 9.45 8.50
CA GLY A 7 -1.19 8.11 8.63
C GLY A 7 -0.58 7.36 9.80
N LEU A 8 0.73 7.48 9.98
CA LEU A 8 1.44 6.85 11.09
C LEU A 8 0.95 7.39 12.43
N THR A 9 0.72 8.70 12.54
CA THR A 9 0.21 9.33 13.76
C THR A 9 -1.18 8.83 14.11
N ARG A 10 -2.03 8.61 13.11
CA ARG A 10 -3.42 8.19 13.29
C ARG A 10 -3.57 6.68 13.53
N LEU A 11 -2.64 5.88 13.02
CA LEU A 11 -2.78 4.42 12.96
C LEU A 11 -2.96 3.74 14.32
N PRO A 12 -2.21 4.07 15.39
CA PRO A 12 -2.39 3.38 16.67
C PRO A 12 -3.82 3.43 17.19
N GLU A 13 -4.47 4.59 17.08
CA GLU A 13 -5.86 4.75 17.50
C GLU A 13 -6.81 3.90 16.67
N VAL A 14 -6.60 3.85 15.35
CA VAL A 14 -7.39 3.02 14.44
C VAL A 14 -7.26 1.54 14.81
N LEU A 15 -6.05 1.07 15.04
CA LEU A 15 -5.81 -0.33 15.38
C LEU A 15 -6.41 -0.71 16.74
N GLU A 16 -6.37 0.19 17.71
CA GLU A 16 -7.01 -0.03 19.01
C GLU A 16 -8.54 -0.08 18.91
N LYS A 17 -9.11 0.79 18.10
CA LYS A 17 -10.56 0.89 17.92
C LYS A 17 -11.13 -0.28 17.11
N GLU A 18 -10.50 -0.60 15.97
CA GLU A 18 -11.02 -1.58 15.02
C GLU A 18 -10.55 -3.00 15.30
N LYS A 19 -9.39 -3.18 15.91
CA LYS A 19 -8.78 -4.47 16.22
C LYS A 19 -8.85 -5.47 15.07
N PRO A 20 -8.33 -5.09 13.87
CA PRO A 20 -8.44 -5.93 12.69
C PRO A 20 -7.55 -7.16 12.78
N GLY A 21 -7.90 -8.23 12.05
CA GLY A 21 -7.03 -9.38 11.88
C GLY A 21 -6.05 -9.22 10.73
N LEU A 22 -6.35 -8.31 9.80
CA LEU A 22 -5.55 -8.06 8.61
C LEU A 22 -5.51 -6.57 8.32
N MET A 23 -4.33 -6.05 8.02
CA MET A 23 -4.15 -4.68 7.56
C MET A 23 -3.59 -4.70 6.13
N ILE A 24 -4.30 -4.06 5.21
CA ILE A 24 -3.83 -3.84 3.85
C ILE A 24 -3.30 -2.42 3.78
N LEU A 25 -1.98 -2.29 3.67
CA LEU A 25 -1.31 -1.00 3.69
C LEU A 25 -1.04 -0.51 2.26
N CYS A 26 -1.82 0.49 1.85
CA CYS A 26 -1.69 1.16 0.57
C CYS A 26 -1.52 2.64 0.85
N HIS A 27 -0.28 3.10 0.97
CA HIS A 27 0.02 4.46 1.43
C HIS A 27 1.32 4.97 0.79
N GLY A 28 1.51 6.28 0.83
CA GLY A 28 2.72 6.92 0.32
C GLY A 28 2.53 7.66 -0.99
N GLY A 29 1.36 7.55 -1.62
CA GLY A 29 1.08 8.25 -2.88
C GLY A 29 1.20 9.76 -2.75
N ASN A 30 0.69 10.34 -1.68
CA ASN A 30 0.77 11.79 -1.46
C ASN A 30 2.19 12.24 -1.10
N ASP A 31 2.96 11.40 -0.41
CA ASP A 31 4.39 11.66 -0.18
C ASP A 31 5.13 11.79 -1.52
N LEU A 32 4.84 10.88 -2.46
CA LEU A 32 5.45 10.91 -3.79
C LEU A 32 5.00 12.13 -4.59
N LEU A 33 3.71 12.46 -4.57
CA LEU A 33 3.18 13.64 -5.27
C LEU A 33 3.78 14.94 -4.73
N ARG A 34 3.98 15.03 -3.43
CA ARG A 34 4.56 16.21 -2.77
C ARG A 34 6.07 16.18 -2.71
N ARG A 35 6.69 15.16 -3.30
CA ARG A 35 8.16 14.99 -3.35
C ARG A 35 8.81 14.99 -1.96
N HIS A 36 8.17 14.36 -1.00
CA HIS A 36 8.75 14.17 0.33
C HIS A 36 9.97 13.25 0.26
N ASP A 37 10.84 13.33 1.26
CA ASP A 37 12.02 12.48 1.35
C ASP A 37 11.59 11.00 1.36
N ARG A 38 12.05 10.24 0.37
CA ARG A 38 11.69 8.83 0.20
C ARG A 38 12.19 7.96 1.35
N ARG A 39 13.31 8.30 1.95
CA ARG A 39 13.84 7.57 3.12
C ARG A 39 12.90 7.72 4.32
N GLN A 40 12.39 8.92 4.53
CA GLN A 40 11.44 9.17 5.61
C GLN A 40 10.10 8.48 5.33
N THR A 41 9.65 8.50 4.08
CA THR A 41 8.42 7.79 3.68
C THR A 41 8.57 6.28 3.94
N ALA A 42 9.69 5.70 3.55
CA ALA A 42 9.98 4.29 3.79
C ALA A 42 10.02 3.97 5.28
N GLN A 43 10.62 4.84 6.08
CA GLN A 43 10.67 4.65 7.53
C GLN A 43 9.27 4.71 8.15
N ASN A 44 8.43 5.62 7.69
CA ASN A 44 7.04 5.72 8.15
C ASN A 44 6.26 4.44 7.81
N LEU A 45 6.47 3.88 6.63
CA LEU A 45 5.85 2.61 6.24
C LEU A 45 6.32 1.46 7.13
N ARG A 46 7.62 1.39 7.43
CA ARG A 46 8.16 0.38 8.35
C ARG A 46 7.50 0.46 9.71
N GLU A 47 7.34 1.66 10.24
CA GLU A 47 6.70 1.86 11.53
C GLU A 47 5.22 1.45 11.51
N MET A 48 4.51 1.72 10.42
CA MET A 48 3.12 1.27 10.25
C MET A 48 3.02 -0.25 10.25
N ILE A 49 3.92 -0.92 9.53
CA ILE A 49 3.97 -2.39 9.48
C ILE A 49 4.27 -2.93 10.88
N ARG A 50 5.25 -2.34 11.58
CA ARG A 50 5.62 -2.75 12.92
C ARG A 50 4.45 -2.64 13.89
N LEU A 51 3.70 -1.55 13.83
CA LEU A 51 2.52 -1.36 14.68
C LEU A 51 1.50 -2.49 14.50
N GLY A 52 1.30 -2.93 13.28
CA GLY A 52 0.42 -4.07 13.00
C GLY A 52 1.00 -5.37 13.54
N GLN A 53 2.28 -5.63 13.25
CA GLN A 53 2.94 -6.86 13.66
C GLN A 53 3.01 -7.02 15.20
N GLU A 54 3.27 -5.93 15.91
CA GLU A 54 3.30 -5.94 17.38
C GLU A 54 1.95 -6.31 18.00
N ARG A 55 0.87 -6.10 17.26
CA ARG A 55 -0.49 -6.42 17.69
C ARG A 55 -0.98 -7.77 17.16
N GLY A 56 -0.11 -8.54 16.52
CA GLY A 56 -0.48 -9.83 15.96
C GLY A 56 -1.36 -9.70 14.70
N ILE A 57 -1.35 -8.54 14.04
CA ILE A 57 -2.13 -8.28 12.84
C ILE A 57 -1.30 -8.69 11.63
N ALA A 58 -1.90 -9.47 10.71
CA ALA A 58 -1.27 -9.77 9.43
C ALA A 58 -1.25 -8.50 8.57
N VAL A 59 -0.12 -8.20 7.94
CA VAL A 59 0.04 -7.00 7.12
C VAL A 59 0.42 -7.40 5.70
N VAL A 60 -0.22 -6.78 4.72
CA VAL A 60 0.20 -6.86 3.31
C VAL A 60 0.36 -5.45 2.77
N VAL A 61 1.31 -5.27 1.85
CA VAL A 61 1.63 -3.96 1.28
C VAL A 61 1.20 -3.92 -0.18
N ILE A 62 0.59 -2.81 -0.57
CA ILE A 62 0.30 -2.52 -1.97
C ILE A 62 1.21 -1.38 -2.38
N ALA A 63 2.11 -1.63 -3.34
CA ALA A 63 3.03 -0.61 -3.84
C ALA A 63 2.28 0.42 -4.66
N VAL A 64 2.58 1.70 -4.41
CA VAL A 64 1.97 2.82 -5.13
C VAL A 64 2.96 3.31 -6.19
N PRO A 65 2.54 3.41 -7.46
CA PRO A 65 3.44 3.87 -8.50
C PRO A 65 3.73 5.37 -8.37
N SER A 66 4.93 5.75 -8.76
CA SER A 66 5.31 7.14 -8.91
C SER A 66 4.73 7.65 -10.22
N LEU A 67 4.05 8.79 -10.19
CA LEU A 67 3.49 9.42 -11.40
C LEU A 67 4.61 10.16 -12.13
N GLY A 68 4.96 9.68 -13.32
CA GLY A 68 6.04 10.25 -14.13
C GLY A 68 6.06 9.60 -15.49
N LEU A 69 7.21 9.56 -16.14
CA LEU A 69 7.37 8.94 -17.45
C LEU A 69 7.11 7.44 -17.40
N SER A 70 7.30 6.83 -16.27
CA SER A 70 7.08 5.41 -16.04
C SER A 70 6.23 5.24 -14.78
N LEU A 71 5.09 4.57 -14.91
CA LEU A 71 4.22 4.25 -13.77
C LEU A 71 4.76 3.01 -13.06
N SER A 72 5.89 3.15 -12.41
CA SER A 72 6.45 2.06 -11.61
C SER A 72 6.62 2.49 -10.16
N PRO A 73 6.41 1.55 -9.20
CA PRO A 73 6.61 1.87 -7.80
C PRO A 73 8.09 2.14 -7.49
N PRO A 74 8.38 3.07 -6.59
CA PRO A 74 9.74 3.23 -6.10
C PRO A 74 10.24 1.95 -5.43
N PRO A 75 11.55 1.65 -5.51
CA PRO A 75 12.11 0.44 -4.90
C PRO A 75 11.89 0.31 -3.40
N PHE A 76 11.66 1.41 -2.69
CA PHE A 76 11.51 1.36 -1.24
C PHE A 76 10.33 0.51 -0.77
N TYR A 77 9.27 0.34 -1.59
CA TYR A 77 8.16 -0.55 -1.22
C TYR A 77 8.62 -2.00 -1.14
N ARG A 78 9.31 -2.47 -2.17
CA ARG A 78 9.85 -3.85 -2.20
C ARG A 78 10.85 -4.07 -1.09
N GLU A 79 11.77 -3.12 -0.92
CA GLU A 79 12.81 -3.21 0.10
C GLU A 79 12.21 -3.25 1.51
N THR A 80 11.22 -2.40 1.78
CA THR A 80 10.55 -2.36 3.07
C THR A 80 9.78 -3.65 3.34
N ALA A 81 9.04 -4.15 2.36
CA ALA A 81 8.29 -5.39 2.49
C ALA A 81 9.22 -6.59 2.75
N ALA A 82 10.34 -6.65 2.03
CA ALA A 82 11.32 -7.72 2.22
C ALA A 82 11.96 -7.65 3.62
N GLU A 83 12.35 -6.46 4.05
CA GLU A 83 12.94 -6.25 5.38
C GLU A 83 11.97 -6.63 6.49
N MET A 84 10.72 -6.24 6.37
CA MET A 84 9.69 -6.52 7.39
C MET A 84 9.04 -7.89 7.21
N LYS A 85 9.40 -8.64 6.17
CA LYS A 85 8.90 -9.98 5.88
C LYS A 85 7.38 -10.02 5.72
N VAL A 86 6.84 -9.09 4.95
CA VAL A 86 5.42 -9.02 4.63
C VAL A 86 5.18 -9.19 3.13
N PRO A 87 4.04 -9.76 2.73
CA PRO A 87 3.68 -9.88 1.32
C PRO A 87 3.47 -8.51 0.67
N ILE A 88 3.79 -8.41 -0.61
CA ILE A 88 3.64 -7.16 -1.37
C ILE A 88 3.02 -7.44 -2.74
N GLU A 89 2.07 -6.58 -3.14
CA GLU A 89 1.58 -6.48 -4.51
C GLU A 89 2.25 -5.29 -5.17
N GLU A 90 3.07 -5.54 -6.19
CA GLU A 90 3.92 -4.50 -6.78
C GLU A 90 3.39 -3.90 -8.07
N LYS A 91 2.43 -4.55 -8.74
CA LYS A 91 2.11 -4.23 -10.13
C LYS A 91 0.70 -3.73 -10.36
N ILE A 92 -0.25 -4.12 -9.51
CA ILE A 92 -1.66 -3.91 -9.84
C ILE A 92 -2.06 -2.44 -9.95
N LEU A 93 -1.58 -1.57 -9.08
CA LEU A 93 -1.92 -0.14 -9.17
C LEU A 93 -1.35 0.48 -10.43
N ALA A 94 -0.11 0.18 -10.78
CA ALA A 94 0.48 0.66 -12.03
C ALA A 94 -0.30 0.15 -13.24
N THR A 95 -0.70 -1.11 -13.24
CA THR A 95 -1.50 -1.71 -14.31
C THR A 95 -2.84 -1.01 -14.45
N VAL A 96 -3.56 -0.81 -13.35
CA VAL A 96 -4.86 -0.15 -13.35
C VAL A 96 -4.75 1.30 -13.80
N LEU A 97 -3.77 2.04 -13.26
CA LEU A 97 -3.63 3.46 -13.58
C LEU A 97 -3.05 3.73 -14.98
N SER A 98 -2.47 2.71 -15.63
CA SER A 98 -2.01 2.81 -17.02
C SER A 98 -3.10 2.47 -18.03
N ASP A 99 -4.25 1.96 -17.59
CA ASP A 99 -5.36 1.58 -18.47
C ASP A 99 -6.52 2.57 -18.30
N GLY A 100 -6.78 3.35 -19.33
CA GLY A 100 -7.83 4.37 -19.30
C GLY A 100 -9.22 3.82 -19.03
N SER A 101 -9.48 2.55 -19.36
CA SER A 101 -10.79 1.91 -19.11
C SER A 101 -10.99 1.55 -17.64
N LEU A 102 -9.93 1.60 -16.81
CA LEU A 102 -9.95 1.19 -15.41
C LEU A 102 -9.82 2.35 -14.43
N LYS A 103 -9.75 3.60 -14.93
CA LYS A 103 -9.57 4.75 -14.06
C LYS A 103 -10.58 5.85 -14.32
N SER A 104 -10.93 6.58 -13.26
CA SER A 104 -11.84 7.73 -13.32
C SER A 104 -11.10 9.04 -13.62
N ASP A 105 -9.84 9.14 -13.17
CA ASP A 105 -8.94 10.24 -13.48
C ASP A 105 -7.48 9.74 -13.45
N TYR A 106 -6.50 10.65 -13.46
CA TYR A 106 -5.08 10.29 -13.52
C TYR A 106 -4.60 9.42 -12.35
N ILE A 107 -5.22 9.55 -11.18
CA ILE A 107 -4.70 8.94 -9.96
C ILE A 107 -5.70 8.04 -9.24
N HIS A 108 -6.92 7.91 -9.79
CA HIS A 108 -7.95 7.10 -9.12
C HIS A 108 -8.51 6.03 -10.06
N PRO A 109 -8.59 4.77 -9.61
CA PRO A 109 -9.31 3.74 -10.35
C PRO A 109 -10.81 4.06 -10.42
N ASN A 110 -11.48 3.55 -11.45
CA ASN A 110 -12.93 3.52 -11.49
C ASN A 110 -13.43 2.20 -10.86
N ALA A 111 -14.74 1.91 -10.94
CA ALA A 111 -15.31 0.70 -10.33
C ALA A 111 -14.65 -0.58 -10.87
N ALA A 112 -14.40 -0.67 -12.18
CA ALA A 112 -13.72 -1.82 -12.79
C ALA A 112 -12.26 -1.92 -12.31
N GLY A 113 -11.57 -0.78 -12.17
CA GLY A 113 -10.20 -0.72 -11.64
C GLY A 113 -10.13 -1.20 -10.20
N TYR A 114 -11.04 -0.75 -9.35
CA TYR A 114 -11.11 -1.22 -7.97
C TYR A 114 -11.39 -2.71 -7.87
N ARG A 115 -12.21 -3.25 -8.77
CA ARG A 115 -12.46 -4.70 -8.83
C ARG A 115 -11.20 -5.47 -9.16
N ARG A 116 -10.43 -5.00 -10.15
CA ARG A 116 -9.14 -5.60 -10.52
C ARG A 116 -8.16 -5.55 -9.36
N LEU A 117 -8.13 -4.45 -8.64
CA LEU A 117 -7.31 -4.29 -7.44
C LEU A 117 -7.71 -5.29 -6.36
N ALA A 118 -9.01 -5.42 -6.10
CA ALA A 118 -9.52 -6.37 -5.11
C ALA A 118 -9.17 -7.82 -5.45
N GLU A 119 -9.26 -8.19 -6.73
CA GLU A 119 -8.89 -9.52 -7.21
C GLU A 119 -7.40 -9.81 -6.98
N ALA A 120 -6.54 -8.83 -7.27
CA ALA A 120 -5.10 -8.97 -7.07
C ALA A 120 -4.75 -9.12 -5.58
N ILE A 121 -5.42 -8.35 -4.72
CA ILE A 121 -5.22 -8.45 -3.27
C ILE A 121 -5.68 -9.82 -2.77
N ALA A 122 -6.83 -10.30 -3.23
CA ALA A 122 -7.32 -11.62 -2.84
C ALA A 122 -6.34 -12.72 -3.26
N ASP A 123 -5.79 -12.64 -4.47
CA ASP A 123 -4.79 -13.59 -4.94
C ASP A 123 -3.52 -13.56 -4.10
N LEU A 124 -3.06 -12.37 -3.73
CA LEU A 124 -1.89 -12.22 -2.86
C LEU A 124 -2.14 -12.85 -1.49
N LEU A 125 -3.31 -12.63 -0.92
CA LEU A 125 -3.68 -13.19 0.38
C LEU A 125 -3.73 -14.71 0.34
N ARG A 126 -4.25 -15.30 -0.75
CA ARG A 126 -4.27 -16.76 -0.93
C ARG A 126 -2.85 -17.32 -1.03
N LYS A 127 -2.00 -16.69 -1.84
CA LYS A 127 -0.60 -17.12 -2.04
C LYS A 127 0.23 -17.01 -0.77
N SER A 128 -0.07 -16.03 0.06
CA SER A 128 0.66 -15.81 1.32
C SER A 128 0.13 -16.66 2.48
N GLY A 129 -0.99 -17.37 2.28
CA GLY A 129 -1.62 -18.17 3.34
C GLY A 129 -2.49 -17.39 4.31
N ALA A 130 -2.68 -16.09 4.09
CA ALA A 130 -3.52 -15.25 4.96
C ALA A 130 -5.02 -15.45 4.69
N LEU A 131 -5.36 -16.03 3.55
CA LEU A 131 -6.74 -16.31 3.14
C LEU A 131 -6.78 -17.72 2.59
N GLU A 132 -7.58 -18.57 3.20
CA GLU A 132 -7.78 -19.97 2.75
C GLU A 132 -9.02 -20.14 1.90
#